data_4c3fbceda9384043d8ede91440a95531
#
_entry.id   4c3fbceda9384043d8ede91440a95531
#
_cell.length_a   1.000
_cell.length_b   1.000
_cell.length_c   1.000
_cell.angle_alpha   90.00
_cell.angle_beta   90.00
_cell.angle_gamma   90.00
#
_symmetry.space_group_name_H-M   'P 1'
#
loop_
_entity.id
_entity.type
_entity.pdbx_description
1 polymer ?
#
loop_
_entity_poly.entity_id
_entity_poly.type
_entity_poly.pdbx_seq_one_letter_code
_entity_poly.pdbx_strand_id
1 'polypeptide(L)'
;MNAVGIDVSKGKSTIAILRPQGIVVASPYNVPHTYSCLNELATAIKKLKGETRVVMEATGNYYEPIAGFLHEQGIFVSVVNPMLISDFGGNTLRKPKTDNKYAVKLALYTLTYWLDLKQYEPVEDLRKSLKLLNRQYVQTDKVRTMLSNNLISQLDLTFPGINKLFLSHARTQDGHLKWVDFVLEFPHRDSVAKLTPGAFKKKYQRWCDKNDYYYHESKAKEIHAFARNAVSGISDSDSIRIIITQAAITLNAILENAAALHQEMKKIAEMLPEYETVMNIYGVGDKTGPQLMAEIGDTRRFHSRRAITAYFGYDSENDDSGLRISKSNPITKKGSSALRRTLFTIMLTLIQNQPEDNPVYQFLDKKRSERKHYYCYMTAAANKFLRIYYAKVNEILNAKPSG
;
A
#
# COMPACT_ATOMS: atom_id res chain seq x y z
N MET A 1 1.76 39.21 10.02
CA MET A 1 1.37 37.78 9.89
C MET A 1 0.07 37.71 9.12
N ASN A 2 0.04 36.92 8.04
CA ASN A 2 -1.19 36.59 7.31
C ASN A 2 -1.32 35.07 7.26
N ALA A 3 -2.46 34.55 7.66
CA ALA A 3 -2.77 33.14 7.66
C ALA A 3 -3.76 32.82 6.53
N VAL A 4 -3.35 31.98 5.61
CA VAL A 4 -4.17 31.52 4.49
C VAL A 4 -4.59 30.09 4.74
N GLY A 5 -5.87 29.86 4.96
CA GLY A 5 -6.45 28.53 5.07
C GLY A 5 -7.07 28.11 3.74
N ILE A 6 -6.65 26.94 3.23
CA ILE A 6 -7.14 26.38 1.97
C ILE A 6 -7.83 25.06 2.23
N ASP A 7 -9.15 25.02 2.06
CA ASP A 7 -9.91 23.78 2.04
C ASP A 7 -9.97 23.25 0.61
N VAL A 8 -9.29 22.12 0.40
CA VAL A 8 -9.08 21.55 -0.94
C VAL A 8 -10.14 20.51 -1.27
N SER A 9 -10.86 20.72 -2.36
CA SER A 9 -11.85 19.80 -2.92
C SER A 9 -11.46 19.39 -4.34
N LYS A 10 -12.19 18.46 -4.94
CA LYS A 10 -11.97 18.08 -6.33
C LYS A 10 -12.28 19.23 -7.30
N GLY A 11 -11.25 19.72 -7.97
CA GLY A 11 -11.36 20.76 -9.04
C GLY A 11 -11.49 22.20 -8.54
N LYS A 12 -11.64 22.45 -7.24
CA LYS A 12 -11.67 23.80 -6.64
C LYS A 12 -11.19 23.77 -5.20
N SER A 13 -10.77 24.92 -4.68
CA SER A 13 -10.47 25.13 -3.27
C SER A 13 -11.21 26.33 -2.73
N THR A 14 -11.56 26.29 -1.44
CA THR A 14 -12.09 27.45 -0.70
C THR A 14 -10.96 28.09 0.09
N ILE A 15 -10.76 29.38 -0.08
CA ILE A 15 -9.66 30.16 0.49
C ILE A 15 -10.21 31.14 1.51
N ALA A 16 -9.59 31.21 2.68
CA ALA A 16 -9.85 32.27 3.68
C ALA A 16 -8.52 32.87 4.13
N ILE A 17 -8.47 34.20 4.31
CA ILE A 17 -7.26 34.92 4.74
C ILE A 17 -7.56 35.69 6.00
N LEU A 18 -6.82 35.38 7.06
CA LEU A 18 -6.96 36.02 8.36
C LEU A 18 -5.63 36.64 8.85
N ARG A 19 -5.75 37.63 9.73
CA ARG A 19 -4.63 38.14 10.55
C ARG A 19 -4.86 37.82 12.01
N PRO A 20 -3.84 38.05 12.88
CA PRO A 20 -3.99 37.91 14.34
C PRO A 20 -5.26 38.55 14.85
N GLN A 21 -5.81 38.01 15.93
CA GLN A 21 -7.09 38.40 16.53
C GLN A 21 -8.34 38.14 15.66
N GLY A 22 -8.17 37.29 14.60
CA GLY A 22 -9.28 36.91 13.72
C GLY A 22 -9.72 38.00 12.71
N ILE A 23 -8.88 39.00 12.47
CA ILE A 23 -9.18 40.05 11.47
C ILE A 23 -9.27 39.42 10.10
N VAL A 24 -10.41 39.56 9.45
CA VAL A 24 -10.66 39.00 8.10
C VAL A 24 -10.03 39.93 7.06
N VAL A 25 -9.05 39.40 6.32
CA VAL A 25 -8.43 40.07 5.18
C VAL A 25 -9.19 39.74 3.89
N ALA A 26 -9.58 38.45 3.73
CA ALA A 26 -10.47 38.00 2.66
C ALA A 26 -11.45 36.97 3.23
N SER A 27 -12.76 37.25 3.03
CA SER A 27 -13.83 36.30 3.32
C SER A 27 -13.70 35.05 2.43
N PRO A 28 -14.21 33.88 2.87
CA PRO A 28 -14.09 32.67 2.10
C PRO A 28 -14.58 32.81 0.66
N TYR A 29 -13.75 32.44 -0.31
CA TYR A 29 -14.07 32.42 -1.73
C TYR A 29 -13.50 31.19 -2.41
N ASN A 30 -14.08 30.81 -3.56
CA ASN A 30 -13.67 29.64 -4.31
C ASN A 30 -12.65 29.99 -5.39
N VAL A 31 -11.62 29.13 -5.53
CA VAL A 31 -10.61 29.20 -6.56
C VAL A 31 -10.61 27.89 -7.35
N PRO A 32 -10.93 27.89 -8.66
CA PRO A 32 -10.79 26.71 -9.51
C PRO A 32 -9.33 26.27 -9.64
N HIS A 33 -9.10 24.97 -9.84
CA HIS A 33 -7.75 24.43 -10.02
C HIS A 33 -7.28 24.55 -11.46
N THR A 34 -7.37 25.74 -12.04
CA THR A 34 -6.77 26.08 -13.33
C THR A 34 -5.47 26.86 -13.10
N TYR A 35 -4.54 26.76 -14.04
CA TYR A 35 -3.26 27.46 -13.95
C TYR A 35 -3.45 28.97 -13.74
N SER A 36 -4.35 29.61 -14.49
CA SER A 36 -4.64 31.05 -14.37
C SER A 36 -5.14 31.42 -12.98
N CYS A 37 -6.14 30.70 -12.45
CA CYS A 37 -6.72 30.99 -11.14
C CYS A 37 -5.73 30.75 -9.99
N LEU A 38 -4.91 29.70 -10.09
CA LEU A 38 -3.86 29.43 -9.10
C LEU A 38 -2.74 30.48 -9.16
N ASN A 39 -2.41 30.99 -10.35
CA ASN A 39 -1.43 32.07 -10.51
C ASN A 39 -1.95 33.40 -9.96
N GLU A 40 -3.24 33.70 -10.16
CA GLU A 40 -3.90 34.85 -9.55
C GLU A 40 -3.90 34.75 -8.03
N LEU A 41 -4.20 33.57 -7.47
CA LEU A 41 -4.12 33.29 -6.03
C LEU A 41 -2.69 33.51 -5.49
N ALA A 42 -1.68 32.94 -6.16
CA ALA A 42 -0.28 33.11 -5.75
C ALA A 42 0.13 34.59 -5.77
N THR A 43 -0.29 35.32 -6.82
CA THR A 43 -0.04 36.77 -6.95
C THR A 43 -0.72 37.56 -5.81
N ALA A 44 -1.97 37.20 -5.49
CA ALA A 44 -2.70 37.84 -4.41
C ALA A 44 -2.03 37.59 -3.04
N ILE A 45 -1.59 36.35 -2.80
CA ILE A 45 -0.86 35.98 -1.56
C ILE A 45 0.46 36.77 -1.47
N LYS A 46 1.23 36.87 -2.54
CA LYS A 46 2.50 37.63 -2.57
C LYS A 46 2.34 39.12 -2.34
N LYS A 47 1.19 39.70 -2.69
CA LYS A 47 0.88 41.12 -2.45
C LYS A 47 0.53 41.43 -1.00
N LEU A 48 0.28 40.45 -0.14
CA LEU A 48 -0.02 40.66 1.26
C LEU A 48 1.21 41.20 1.99
N LYS A 49 1.04 42.35 2.69
CA LYS A 49 2.14 42.92 3.47
C LYS A 49 2.40 42.09 4.72
N GLY A 50 3.65 41.68 4.92
CA GLY A 50 4.15 40.88 6.04
C GLY A 50 4.23 39.39 5.75
N GLU A 51 4.77 38.62 6.70
CA GLU A 51 4.93 37.18 6.57
C GLU A 51 3.60 36.48 6.38
N THR A 52 3.52 35.61 5.38
CA THR A 52 2.32 34.87 5.02
C THR A 52 2.60 33.38 5.04
N ARG A 53 1.76 32.60 5.72
CA ARG A 53 1.80 31.14 5.72
C ARG A 53 0.47 30.59 5.24
N VAL A 54 0.57 29.58 4.36
CA VAL A 54 -0.56 28.85 3.80
C VAL A 54 -0.65 27.50 4.48
N VAL A 55 -1.85 27.13 4.93
CA VAL A 55 -2.11 25.79 5.48
C VAL A 55 -3.26 25.14 4.70
N MET A 56 -3.06 23.88 4.35
CA MET A 56 -4.08 23.00 3.78
C MET A 56 -4.03 21.63 4.42
N GLU A 57 -5.14 20.90 4.32
CA GLU A 57 -5.26 19.55 4.86
C GLU A 57 -4.84 18.50 3.82
N ALA A 58 -4.16 17.45 4.28
CA ALA A 58 -3.78 16.29 3.46
C ALA A 58 -4.99 15.39 3.14
N THR A 59 -5.97 15.92 2.39
CA THR A 59 -7.18 15.17 2.00
C THR A 59 -6.98 14.53 0.62
N GLY A 60 -6.84 13.20 0.60
CA GLY A 60 -6.59 12.46 -0.64
C GLY A 60 -5.35 12.94 -1.39
N ASN A 61 -5.43 13.01 -2.73
CA ASN A 61 -4.34 13.49 -3.60
C ASN A 61 -4.60 14.91 -4.15
N TYR A 62 -5.72 15.54 -3.76
CA TYR A 62 -6.14 16.81 -4.36
C TYR A 62 -5.28 18.00 -3.92
N TYR A 63 -4.65 17.93 -2.74
CA TYR A 63 -3.80 19.02 -2.21
C TYR A 63 -2.43 19.10 -2.91
N GLU A 64 -1.89 17.98 -3.40
CA GLU A 64 -0.51 17.92 -3.91
C GLU A 64 -0.25 18.89 -5.06
N PRO A 65 -1.09 18.97 -6.11
CA PRO A 65 -0.87 19.93 -7.20
C PRO A 65 -0.88 21.38 -6.73
N ILE A 66 -1.73 21.72 -5.74
CA ILE A 66 -1.85 23.09 -5.26
C ILE A 66 -0.69 23.43 -4.34
N ALA A 67 -0.33 22.51 -3.44
CA ALA A 67 0.81 22.67 -2.55
C ALA A 67 2.12 22.81 -3.34
N GLY A 68 2.33 21.96 -4.34
CA GLY A 68 3.47 22.02 -5.25
C GLY A 68 3.53 23.34 -6.00
N PHE A 69 2.42 23.74 -6.64
CA PHE A 69 2.33 24.99 -7.38
C PHE A 69 2.66 26.21 -6.50
N LEU A 70 2.06 26.33 -5.33
CA LEU A 70 2.32 27.44 -4.41
C LEU A 70 3.74 27.43 -3.87
N HIS A 71 4.29 26.24 -3.59
CA HIS A 71 5.68 26.06 -3.16
C HIS A 71 6.66 26.53 -4.24
N GLU A 72 6.46 26.13 -5.51
CA GLU A 72 7.25 26.58 -6.66
C GLU A 72 7.20 28.10 -6.85
N GLN A 73 6.10 28.73 -6.45
CA GLN A 73 5.98 30.19 -6.44
C GLN A 73 6.70 30.85 -5.24
N GLY A 74 7.44 30.08 -4.41
CA GLY A 74 8.15 30.59 -3.25
C GLY A 74 7.27 30.97 -2.06
N ILE A 75 6.03 30.47 -2.01
CA ILE A 75 5.10 30.70 -0.91
C ILE A 75 5.32 29.62 0.16
N PHE A 76 5.36 30.02 1.44
CA PHE A 76 5.37 29.06 2.53
C PHE A 76 4.04 28.32 2.61
N VAL A 77 4.09 27.01 2.33
CA VAL A 77 2.94 26.11 2.40
C VAL A 77 3.19 25.08 3.48
N SER A 78 2.19 24.76 4.28
CA SER A 78 2.22 23.63 5.22
C SER A 78 1.02 22.74 4.97
N VAL A 79 1.27 21.44 4.84
CA VAL A 79 0.23 20.41 4.67
C VAL A 79 0.09 19.65 5.97
N VAL A 80 -1.09 19.72 6.58
CA VAL A 80 -1.34 19.18 7.91
C VAL A 80 -2.22 17.95 7.89
N ASN A 81 -2.06 17.09 8.89
CA ASN A 81 -2.90 15.90 9.03
C ASN A 81 -4.35 16.29 9.33
N PRO A 82 -5.35 15.72 8.64
CA PRO A 82 -6.78 15.96 8.88
C PRO A 82 -7.20 15.79 10.33
N MET A 83 -6.61 14.87 11.07
CA MET A 83 -6.93 14.64 12.48
C MET A 83 -6.59 15.85 13.35
N LEU A 84 -5.48 16.55 13.10
CA LEU A 84 -5.08 17.74 13.85
C LEU A 84 -6.09 18.86 13.66
N ILE A 85 -6.64 18.99 12.45
CA ILE A 85 -7.68 19.98 12.15
C ILE A 85 -9.03 19.56 12.75
N SER A 86 -9.34 18.24 12.73
CA SER A 86 -10.55 17.72 13.38
C SER A 86 -10.58 18.07 14.86
N ASP A 87 -9.48 17.83 15.56
CA ASP A 87 -9.34 18.03 17.01
C ASP A 87 -9.30 19.53 17.37
N PHE A 88 -8.78 20.38 16.47
CA PHE A 88 -8.73 21.82 16.65
C PHE A 88 -10.13 22.42 16.64
N GLY A 89 -10.50 23.21 17.69
CA GLY A 89 -11.78 23.92 17.78
C GLY A 89 -12.98 23.01 18.10
N GLY A 90 -12.76 21.90 18.81
CA GLY A 90 -13.81 20.99 19.29
C GLY A 90 -14.86 21.57 20.25
N ASN A 91 -14.75 22.85 20.65
CA ASN A 91 -15.54 23.47 21.72
C ASN A 91 -16.95 23.91 21.32
N THR A 92 -17.47 23.56 20.14
CA THR A 92 -18.83 23.95 19.73
C THR A 92 -19.73 22.74 19.62
N LEU A 93 -20.86 22.75 20.31
CA LEU A 93 -21.89 21.69 20.29
C LEU A 93 -22.55 21.48 18.92
N ARG A 94 -22.55 22.51 18.05
CA ARG A 94 -23.04 22.42 16.66
C ARG A 94 -21.89 22.56 15.69
N LYS A 95 -21.63 21.50 14.92
CA LYS A 95 -20.55 21.42 13.91
C LYS A 95 -21.12 21.45 12.48
N PRO A 96 -21.68 22.57 11.97
CA PRO A 96 -22.04 22.64 10.56
C PRO A 96 -20.76 22.65 9.73
N LYS A 97 -20.52 21.58 8.99
CA LYS A 97 -19.35 21.42 8.13
C LYS A 97 -19.68 22.07 6.78
N THR A 98 -19.19 23.30 6.56
CA THR A 98 -19.22 23.95 5.25
C THR A 98 -17.79 24.32 4.86
N ASP A 99 -17.45 24.24 3.57
CA ASP A 99 -16.12 24.52 3.04
C ASP A 99 -15.63 25.91 3.51
N ASN A 100 -16.51 26.92 3.54
CA ASN A 100 -16.20 28.26 4.02
C ASN A 100 -15.74 28.28 5.49
N LYS A 101 -16.45 27.58 6.37
CA LYS A 101 -16.07 27.50 7.80
C LYS A 101 -14.79 26.70 7.98
N TYR A 102 -14.57 25.72 7.11
CA TYR A 102 -13.39 24.87 7.18
C TYR A 102 -12.13 25.63 6.73
N ALA A 103 -12.20 26.44 5.66
CA ALA A 103 -11.10 27.31 5.26
C ALA A 103 -10.74 28.33 6.35
N VAL A 104 -11.74 28.92 7.02
CA VAL A 104 -11.53 29.81 8.19
C VAL A 104 -10.87 29.05 9.34
N LYS A 105 -11.30 27.81 9.62
CA LYS A 105 -10.70 26.95 10.66
C LYS A 105 -9.24 26.67 10.39
N LEU A 106 -8.87 26.38 9.14
CA LEU A 106 -7.49 26.20 8.70
C LEU A 106 -6.66 27.48 8.89
N ALA A 107 -7.21 28.64 8.55
CA ALA A 107 -6.52 29.91 8.78
C ALA A 107 -6.33 30.21 10.29
N LEU A 108 -7.31 29.90 11.14
CA LEU A 108 -7.17 30.01 12.59
C LEU A 108 -6.14 29.04 13.15
N TYR A 109 -6.13 27.78 12.67
CA TYR A 109 -5.11 26.81 13.02
C TYR A 109 -3.71 27.33 12.67
N THR A 110 -3.56 27.95 11.50
CA THR A 110 -2.31 28.58 11.05
C THR A 110 -1.83 29.64 12.03
N LEU A 111 -2.71 30.51 12.51
CA LEU A 111 -2.37 31.55 13.50
C LEU A 111 -1.97 30.97 14.85
N THR A 112 -2.67 29.91 15.30
CA THR A 112 -2.43 29.28 16.60
C THR A 112 -1.11 28.53 16.64
N TYR A 113 -0.79 27.78 15.58
CA TYR A 113 0.41 26.92 15.51
C TYR A 113 1.50 27.51 14.61
N TRP A 114 1.54 28.84 14.47
CA TRP A 114 2.43 29.54 13.54
C TRP A 114 3.88 29.04 13.55
N LEU A 115 4.46 28.90 14.73
CA LEU A 115 5.87 28.49 14.89
C LEU A 115 6.09 27.00 14.67
N ASP A 116 5.06 26.18 14.84
CA ASP A 116 5.13 24.73 14.74
C ASP A 116 4.88 24.20 13.31
N LEU A 117 4.43 25.09 12.41
CA LEU A 117 4.15 24.73 11.02
C LEU A 117 5.44 24.35 10.30
N LYS A 118 5.44 23.17 9.69
CA LYS A 118 6.52 22.70 8.83
C LYS A 118 6.24 23.07 7.38
N GLN A 119 7.25 23.57 6.70
CA GLN A 119 7.14 23.86 5.28
C GLN A 119 6.94 22.55 4.50
N TYR A 120 6.05 22.59 3.52
CA TYR A 120 5.85 21.50 2.57
C TYR A 120 7.07 21.38 1.65
N GLU A 121 7.59 20.18 1.56
CA GLU A 121 8.63 19.82 0.61
C GLU A 121 8.03 18.82 -0.39
N PRO A 122 8.09 19.09 -1.70
CA PRO A 122 7.66 18.15 -2.72
C PRO A 122 8.42 16.85 -2.60
N VAL A 123 7.69 15.73 -2.66
CA VAL A 123 8.32 14.42 -2.73
C VAL A 123 8.94 14.26 -4.11
N GLU A 124 10.12 13.70 -4.20
CA GLU A 124 10.80 13.35 -5.44
C GLU A 124 9.89 12.50 -6.35
N ASP A 125 9.84 12.79 -7.65
CA ASP A 125 8.90 12.18 -8.59
C ASP A 125 9.06 10.66 -8.70
N LEU A 126 10.30 10.14 -8.59
CA LEU A 126 10.54 8.70 -8.54
C LEU A 126 9.85 8.04 -7.35
N ARG A 127 9.93 8.65 -6.17
CA ARG A 127 9.28 8.13 -4.95
C ARG A 127 7.77 8.26 -5.01
N LYS A 128 7.24 9.33 -5.64
CA LYS A 128 5.79 9.48 -5.90
C LYS A 128 5.30 8.38 -6.84
N SER A 129 6.01 8.17 -7.94
CA SER A 129 5.69 7.14 -8.93
C SER A 129 5.70 5.75 -8.32
N LEU A 130 6.74 5.42 -7.54
CA LEU A 130 6.85 4.14 -6.82
C LEU A 130 5.67 3.94 -5.85
N LYS A 131 5.28 4.98 -5.13
CA LYS A 131 4.14 4.92 -4.20
C LYS A 131 2.81 4.72 -4.93
N LEU A 132 2.59 5.38 -6.06
CA LEU A 132 1.38 5.21 -6.88
C LEU A 132 1.30 3.80 -7.47
N LEU A 133 2.41 3.29 -8.00
CA LEU A 133 2.52 1.91 -8.49
C LEU A 133 2.22 0.89 -7.38
N ASN A 134 2.79 1.07 -6.19
CA ASN A 134 2.51 0.19 -5.06
C ASN A 134 1.03 0.21 -4.68
N ARG A 135 0.41 1.37 -4.68
CA ARG A 135 -1.03 1.50 -4.39
C ARG A 135 -1.88 0.77 -5.42
N GLN A 136 -1.54 0.91 -6.70
CA GLN A 136 -2.20 0.18 -7.78
C GLN A 136 -1.94 -1.32 -7.66
N TYR A 137 -0.69 -1.75 -7.40
CA TYR A 137 -0.35 -3.15 -7.19
C TYR A 137 -1.15 -3.78 -6.04
N VAL A 138 -1.24 -3.11 -4.89
CA VAL A 138 -2.02 -3.60 -3.73
C VAL A 138 -3.51 -3.74 -4.07
N GLN A 139 -4.06 -2.83 -4.87
CA GLN A 139 -5.45 -2.93 -5.33
C GLN A 139 -5.63 -4.11 -6.30
N THR A 140 -4.74 -4.28 -7.27
CA THR A 140 -4.73 -5.40 -8.22
C THR A 140 -4.61 -6.75 -7.49
N ASP A 141 -3.75 -6.83 -6.45
CA ASP A 141 -3.58 -8.04 -5.64
C ASP A 141 -4.85 -8.44 -4.85
N LYS A 142 -5.64 -7.47 -4.40
CA LYS A 142 -6.96 -7.74 -3.80
C LYS A 142 -7.93 -8.32 -4.81
N VAL A 143 -7.98 -7.76 -6.03
CA VAL A 143 -8.82 -8.27 -7.12
C VAL A 143 -8.37 -9.68 -7.51
N ARG A 144 -7.06 -9.91 -7.64
CA ARG A 144 -6.46 -11.23 -7.87
C ARG A 144 -6.97 -12.26 -6.85
N THR A 145 -6.92 -11.91 -5.56
CA THR A 145 -7.36 -12.82 -4.49
C THR A 145 -8.85 -13.13 -4.60
N MET A 146 -9.67 -12.13 -4.89
CA MET A 146 -11.12 -12.31 -5.08
C MET A 146 -11.43 -13.22 -6.26
N LEU A 147 -10.80 -12.99 -7.42
CA LEU A 147 -11.01 -13.80 -8.63
C LEU A 147 -10.47 -15.23 -8.46
N SER A 148 -9.34 -15.39 -7.78
CA SER A 148 -8.79 -16.72 -7.47
C SER A 148 -9.75 -17.54 -6.61
N ASN A 149 -10.31 -16.94 -5.55
CA ASN A 149 -11.28 -17.60 -4.69
C ASN A 149 -12.58 -17.93 -5.45
N ASN A 150 -13.02 -17.03 -6.33
CA ASN A 150 -14.20 -17.27 -7.17
C ASN A 150 -13.98 -18.47 -8.11
N LEU A 151 -12.85 -18.51 -8.83
CA LEU A 151 -12.52 -19.64 -9.71
C LEU A 151 -12.39 -20.95 -8.93
N ILE A 152 -11.75 -20.96 -7.76
CA ILE A 152 -11.65 -22.14 -6.89
C ILE A 152 -13.03 -22.64 -6.49
N SER A 153 -13.94 -21.75 -6.08
CA SER A 153 -15.31 -22.11 -5.71
C SER A 153 -16.09 -22.75 -6.87
N GLN A 154 -15.86 -22.29 -8.09
CA GLN A 154 -16.46 -22.90 -9.29
C GLN A 154 -15.83 -24.25 -9.60
N LEU A 155 -14.50 -24.39 -9.43
CA LEU A 155 -13.80 -25.65 -9.60
C LEU A 155 -14.20 -26.69 -8.55
N ASP A 156 -14.60 -26.28 -7.35
CA ASP A 156 -15.12 -27.22 -6.33
C ASP A 156 -16.39 -27.94 -6.81
N LEU A 157 -17.11 -27.40 -7.79
CA LEU A 157 -18.26 -28.04 -8.43
C LEU A 157 -17.88 -28.86 -9.69
N THR A 158 -16.82 -28.48 -10.42
CA THR A 158 -16.48 -29.07 -11.72
C THR A 158 -15.27 -30.00 -11.66
N PHE A 159 -14.23 -29.63 -10.93
CA PHE A 159 -12.98 -30.36 -10.78
C PHE A 159 -12.37 -30.13 -9.38
N PRO A 160 -13.02 -30.62 -8.32
CA PRO A 160 -12.68 -30.29 -6.93
C PRO A 160 -11.22 -30.60 -6.60
N GLY A 161 -10.50 -29.61 -6.06
CA GLY A 161 -9.12 -29.76 -5.58
C GLY A 161 -8.02 -29.76 -6.65
N ILE A 162 -8.33 -29.56 -7.93
CA ILE A 162 -7.33 -29.56 -9.02
C ILE A 162 -6.24 -28.51 -8.82
N ASN A 163 -6.60 -27.35 -8.29
CA ASN A 163 -5.65 -26.29 -7.98
C ASN A 163 -4.55 -26.72 -7.02
N LYS A 164 -4.81 -27.68 -6.13
CA LYS A 164 -3.85 -28.17 -5.13
C LYS A 164 -2.80 -29.12 -5.72
N LEU A 165 -3.04 -29.67 -6.91
CA LEU A 165 -2.07 -30.53 -7.61
C LEU A 165 -0.89 -29.75 -8.20
N PHE A 166 -1.02 -28.43 -8.37
CA PHE A 166 0.00 -27.58 -8.98
C PHE A 166 0.60 -26.65 -7.92
N LEU A 167 1.67 -27.09 -7.29
CA LEU A 167 2.39 -26.33 -6.25
C LEU A 167 3.49 -25.41 -6.83
N SER A 168 3.51 -25.19 -8.14
CA SER A 168 4.50 -24.33 -8.78
C SER A 168 4.31 -22.86 -8.44
N HIS A 169 5.42 -22.12 -8.32
CA HIS A 169 5.38 -20.67 -8.24
C HIS A 169 4.76 -20.05 -9.51
N ALA A 170 4.27 -18.83 -9.39
CA ALA A 170 3.84 -18.05 -10.54
C ALA A 170 4.99 -17.91 -11.55
N ARG A 171 4.66 -17.95 -12.83
CA ARG A 171 5.62 -17.77 -13.93
C ARG A 171 6.18 -16.34 -13.88
N THR A 172 7.48 -16.19 -13.98
CA THR A 172 8.17 -14.91 -13.79
C THR A 172 7.82 -13.89 -14.88
N GLN A 173 7.55 -14.36 -16.10
CA GLN A 173 7.31 -13.48 -17.26
C GLN A 173 5.98 -12.73 -17.17
N ASP A 174 4.91 -13.40 -16.78
CA ASP A 174 3.54 -12.91 -16.82
C ASP A 174 2.75 -13.14 -15.51
N GLY A 175 3.34 -13.83 -14.56
CA GLY A 175 2.69 -14.13 -13.29
C GLY A 175 1.65 -15.23 -13.33
N HIS A 176 1.46 -15.92 -14.47
CA HIS A 176 0.49 -17.01 -14.61
C HIS A 176 0.72 -18.15 -13.62
N LEU A 177 -0.36 -18.71 -13.15
CA LEU A 177 -0.36 -19.89 -12.29
C LEU A 177 -0.69 -21.12 -13.14
N LYS A 178 0.16 -22.13 -13.10
CA LYS A 178 0.04 -23.35 -13.92
C LYS A 178 -1.35 -24.00 -13.80
N TRP A 179 -1.97 -23.98 -12.63
CA TRP A 179 -3.32 -24.53 -12.43
C TRP A 179 -4.40 -23.72 -13.13
N VAL A 180 -4.26 -22.38 -13.23
CA VAL A 180 -5.20 -21.52 -13.96
C VAL A 180 -5.13 -21.78 -15.45
N ASP A 181 -3.91 -21.85 -16.00
CA ASP A 181 -3.71 -22.18 -17.41
C ASP A 181 -4.18 -23.62 -17.72
N PHE A 182 -4.02 -24.54 -16.77
CA PHE A 182 -4.49 -25.91 -16.93
C PHE A 182 -6.04 -25.99 -17.06
N VAL A 183 -6.80 -25.25 -16.24
CA VAL A 183 -8.26 -25.30 -16.28
C VAL A 183 -8.85 -24.55 -17.48
N LEU A 184 -8.08 -23.72 -18.18
CA LEU A 184 -8.45 -23.18 -19.49
C LEU A 184 -8.61 -24.29 -20.55
N GLU A 185 -7.75 -25.29 -20.53
CA GLU A 185 -7.80 -26.43 -21.46
C GLU A 185 -8.67 -27.58 -20.92
N PHE A 186 -8.71 -27.74 -19.57
CA PHE A 186 -9.40 -28.84 -18.88
C PHE A 186 -10.36 -28.28 -17.81
N PRO A 187 -11.48 -27.64 -18.20
CA PRO A 187 -12.35 -26.91 -17.27
C PRO A 187 -13.21 -27.81 -16.37
N HIS A 188 -13.33 -29.10 -16.68
CA HIS A 188 -14.11 -30.07 -15.95
C HIS A 188 -13.33 -31.39 -15.79
N ARG A 189 -13.56 -32.13 -14.68
CA ARG A 189 -12.89 -33.43 -14.48
C ARG A 189 -13.03 -34.38 -15.65
N ASP A 190 -14.20 -34.37 -16.29
CA ASP A 190 -14.51 -35.25 -17.43
C ASP A 190 -13.69 -34.96 -18.66
N SER A 191 -13.15 -33.74 -18.82
CA SER A 191 -12.19 -33.40 -19.88
C SER A 191 -10.90 -34.22 -19.80
N VAL A 192 -10.62 -34.78 -18.62
CA VAL A 192 -9.46 -35.64 -18.33
C VAL A 192 -9.90 -37.10 -18.12
N ALA A 193 -10.90 -37.35 -17.25
CA ALA A 193 -11.30 -38.67 -16.81
C ALA A 193 -11.87 -39.56 -17.92
N LYS A 194 -12.49 -39.00 -18.97
CA LYS A 194 -13.03 -39.70 -20.13
C LYS A 194 -11.94 -40.13 -21.13
N LEU A 195 -10.74 -39.57 -21.03
CA LEU A 195 -9.61 -39.96 -21.87
C LEU A 195 -8.93 -41.23 -21.35
N THR A 196 -8.37 -42.03 -22.24
CA THR A 196 -7.44 -43.09 -21.81
C THR A 196 -6.16 -42.48 -21.22
N PRO A 197 -5.46 -43.19 -20.32
CA PRO A 197 -4.20 -42.65 -19.74
C PRO A 197 -3.17 -42.23 -20.81
N GLY A 198 -3.05 -43.00 -21.91
CA GLY A 198 -2.17 -42.67 -23.01
C GLY A 198 -2.60 -41.45 -23.82
N ALA A 199 -3.91 -41.30 -24.06
CA ALA A 199 -4.46 -40.13 -24.76
C ALA A 199 -4.27 -38.85 -23.93
N PHE A 200 -4.55 -38.92 -22.63
CA PHE A 200 -4.35 -37.78 -21.75
C PHE A 200 -2.87 -37.40 -21.64
N LYS A 201 -1.98 -38.38 -21.49
CA LYS A 201 -0.51 -38.16 -21.47
C LYS A 201 -0.06 -37.33 -22.68
N LYS A 202 -0.48 -37.72 -23.90
CA LYS A 202 -0.12 -37.01 -25.14
C LYS A 202 -0.75 -35.57 -25.16
N LYS A 203 -2.00 -35.43 -24.73
CA LYS A 203 -2.66 -34.13 -24.70
C LYS A 203 -2.01 -33.21 -23.68
N TYR A 204 -1.68 -33.69 -22.48
CA TYR A 204 -1.01 -32.93 -21.44
C TYR A 204 0.41 -32.51 -21.84
N GLN A 205 1.16 -33.39 -22.52
CA GLN A 205 2.47 -33.06 -23.04
C GLN A 205 2.40 -31.91 -24.05
N ARG A 206 1.51 -31.98 -25.05
CA ARG A 206 1.28 -30.89 -26.02
C ARG A 206 0.88 -29.59 -25.35
N TRP A 207 0.05 -29.69 -24.31
CA TRP A 207 -0.36 -28.50 -23.53
C TRP A 207 0.85 -27.90 -22.78
N CYS A 208 1.71 -28.71 -22.17
CA CYS A 208 2.93 -28.22 -21.54
C CYS A 208 3.85 -27.53 -22.56
N ASP A 209 4.09 -28.16 -23.73
CA ASP A 209 4.93 -27.61 -24.78
C ASP A 209 4.40 -26.28 -25.32
N LYS A 210 3.07 -26.18 -25.50
CA LYS A 210 2.40 -24.96 -25.99
C LYS A 210 2.48 -23.78 -25.01
N ASN A 211 2.48 -24.06 -23.70
CA ASN A 211 2.40 -23.05 -22.65
C ASN A 211 3.74 -22.86 -21.91
N ASP A 212 4.84 -23.40 -22.45
CA ASP A 212 6.18 -23.29 -21.88
C ASP A 212 6.27 -23.81 -20.42
N TYR A 213 5.59 -24.96 -20.18
CA TYR A 213 5.66 -25.66 -18.91
C TYR A 213 6.48 -26.92 -19.00
N TYR A 214 7.25 -27.20 -17.95
CA TYR A 214 7.98 -28.45 -17.87
C TYR A 214 7.06 -29.68 -17.80
N TYR A 215 7.23 -30.66 -18.72
CA TYR A 215 6.45 -31.86 -18.74
C TYR A 215 7.05 -32.95 -17.83
N HIS A 216 6.21 -33.56 -17.00
CA HIS A 216 6.55 -34.73 -16.20
C HIS A 216 5.49 -35.84 -16.42
N GLU A 217 5.93 -37.04 -16.83
CA GLU A 217 5.01 -38.16 -17.04
C GLU A 217 4.31 -38.60 -15.75
N SER A 218 5.03 -38.56 -14.61
CA SER A 218 4.46 -38.87 -13.29
C SER A 218 3.30 -37.93 -12.96
N LYS A 219 3.45 -36.65 -13.30
CA LYS A 219 2.41 -35.65 -13.08
C LYS A 219 1.18 -35.88 -13.98
N ALA A 220 1.37 -36.29 -15.22
CA ALA A 220 0.26 -36.68 -16.10
C ALA A 220 -0.53 -37.87 -15.52
N LYS A 221 0.17 -38.89 -15.01
CA LYS A 221 -0.47 -40.03 -14.35
C LYS A 221 -1.24 -39.63 -13.10
N GLU A 222 -0.65 -38.75 -12.25
CA GLU A 222 -1.26 -38.22 -11.04
C GLU A 222 -2.57 -37.45 -11.35
N ILE A 223 -2.51 -36.51 -12.31
CA ILE A 223 -3.69 -35.72 -12.72
C ILE A 223 -4.80 -36.63 -13.26
N HIS A 224 -4.46 -37.61 -14.11
CA HIS A 224 -5.44 -38.54 -14.67
C HIS A 224 -6.10 -39.39 -13.57
N ALA A 225 -5.32 -39.99 -12.66
CA ALA A 225 -5.84 -40.75 -11.53
C ALA A 225 -6.73 -39.88 -10.62
N PHE A 226 -6.30 -38.64 -10.34
CA PHE A 226 -7.05 -37.68 -9.57
C PHE A 226 -8.40 -37.36 -10.23
N ALA A 227 -8.42 -37.07 -11.53
CA ALA A 227 -9.64 -36.77 -12.29
C ALA A 227 -10.64 -37.94 -12.26
N ARG A 228 -10.18 -39.16 -12.31
CA ARG A 228 -11.03 -40.37 -12.23
C ARG A 228 -11.67 -40.54 -10.85
N ASN A 229 -10.98 -40.17 -9.79
CA ASN A 229 -11.45 -40.30 -8.42
C ASN A 229 -12.23 -39.07 -7.95
N ALA A 230 -12.09 -37.91 -8.61
CA ALA A 230 -12.84 -36.72 -8.27
C ALA A 230 -14.35 -36.91 -8.55
N VAL A 231 -15.19 -36.30 -7.71
CA VAL A 231 -16.64 -36.28 -7.90
C VAL A 231 -17.04 -34.84 -8.19
N SER A 232 -17.63 -34.60 -9.37
CA SER A 232 -18.19 -33.29 -9.72
C SER A 232 -19.64 -33.13 -9.21
N GLY A 233 -19.98 -31.95 -8.74
CA GLY A 233 -21.33 -31.60 -8.32
C GLY A 233 -22.24 -31.20 -9.49
N ILE A 234 -21.70 -31.02 -10.69
CA ILE A 234 -22.40 -30.60 -11.90
C ILE A 234 -21.87 -31.36 -13.11
N SER A 235 -22.75 -31.58 -14.09
CA SER A 235 -22.35 -32.25 -15.36
C SER A 235 -21.60 -31.33 -16.28
N ASP A 236 -20.69 -31.89 -17.07
CA ASP A 236 -19.94 -31.18 -18.10
C ASP A 236 -20.89 -30.69 -19.22
N SER A 237 -20.93 -29.38 -19.44
CA SER A 237 -21.73 -28.72 -20.47
C SER A 237 -20.97 -27.50 -21.02
N ASP A 238 -21.40 -27.04 -22.20
CA ASP A 238 -20.76 -25.85 -22.80
C ASP A 238 -20.89 -24.59 -21.93
N SER A 239 -22.01 -24.42 -21.25
CA SER A 239 -22.22 -23.29 -20.31
C SER A 239 -21.24 -23.34 -19.15
N ILE A 240 -21.02 -24.53 -18.58
CA ILE A 240 -20.07 -24.71 -17.47
C ILE A 240 -18.62 -24.48 -17.95
N ARG A 241 -18.28 -24.97 -19.11
CA ARG A 241 -16.95 -24.70 -19.70
C ARG A 241 -16.70 -23.22 -19.91
N ILE A 242 -17.70 -22.49 -20.45
CA ILE A 242 -17.64 -21.03 -20.62
C ILE A 242 -17.41 -20.32 -19.27
N ILE A 243 -18.13 -20.69 -18.22
CA ILE A 243 -17.98 -20.08 -16.89
C ILE A 243 -16.53 -20.23 -16.40
N ILE A 244 -15.99 -21.43 -16.41
CA ILE A 244 -14.63 -21.70 -15.92
C ILE A 244 -13.58 -21.00 -16.79
N THR A 245 -13.69 -21.08 -18.11
CA THR A 245 -12.71 -20.47 -19.01
C THR A 245 -12.72 -18.96 -18.91
N GLN A 246 -13.88 -18.31 -18.84
CA GLN A 246 -13.95 -16.86 -18.68
C GLN A 246 -13.41 -16.39 -17.31
N ALA A 247 -13.70 -17.12 -16.23
CA ALA A 247 -13.12 -16.81 -14.92
C ALA A 247 -11.58 -16.94 -14.93
N ALA A 248 -11.05 -18.00 -15.58
CA ALA A 248 -9.63 -18.21 -15.69
C ALA A 248 -8.93 -17.15 -16.58
N ILE A 249 -9.53 -16.78 -17.73
CA ILE A 249 -9.03 -15.69 -18.59
C ILE A 249 -8.97 -14.37 -17.81
N THR A 250 -10.02 -14.04 -17.08
CA THR A 250 -10.08 -12.82 -16.28
C THR A 250 -9.00 -12.82 -15.19
N LEU A 251 -8.78 -13.96 -14.52
CA LEU A 251 -7.74 -14.09 -13.51
C LEU A 251 -6.34 -13.94 -14.12
N ASN A 252 -6.07 -14.54 -15.28
CA ASN A 252 -4.78 -14.42 -15.98
C ASN A 252 -4.50 -12.94 -16.35
N ALA A 253 -5.47 -12.21 -16.87
CA ALA A 253 -5.30 -10.79 -17.17
C ALA A 253 -4.92 -9.96 -15.93
N ILE A 254 -5.47 -10.29 -14.77
CA ILE A 254 -5.09 -9.63 -13.50
C ILE A 254 -3.71 -10.07 -13.01
N LEU A 255 -3.32 -11.31 -13.24
CA LEU A 255 -1.97 -11.81 -12.92
C LEU A 255 -0.91 -11.09 -13.77
N GLU A 256 -1.14 -10.94 -15.07
CA GLU A 256 -0.27 -10.18 -15.99
C GLU A 256 -0.13 -8.72 -15.54
N ASN A 257 -1.25 -8.06 -15.22
CA ASN A 257 -1.24 -6.68 -14.72
C ASN A 257 -0.44 -6.56 -13.41
N ALA A 258 -0.59 -7.51 -12.49
CA ALA A 258 0.16 -7.52 -11.24
C ALA A 258 1.66 -7.73 -11.48
N ALA A 259 2.04 -8.60 -12.41
CA ALA A 259 3.43 -8.84 -12.78
C ALA A 259 4.06 -7.59 -13.42
N ALA A 260 3.37 -6.93 -14.36
CA ALA A 260 3.84 -5.70 -15.00
C ALA A 260 4.06 -4.56 -13.98
N LEU A 261 3.08 -4.34 -13.08
CA LEU A 261 3.22 -3.35 -12.02
C LEU A 261 4.41 -3.65 -11.10
N HIS A 262 4.59 -4.92 -10.74
CA HIS A 262 5.71 -5.32 -9.89
C HIS A 262 7.08 -5.10 -10.58
N GLN A 263 7.19 -5.43 -11.86
CA GLN A 263 8.42 -5.19 -12.64
C GLN A 263 8.76 -3.71 -12.70
N GLU A 264 7.77 -2.84 -12.94
CA GLU A 264 7.99 -1.40 -13.00
C GLU A 264 8.34 -0.83 -11.61
N MET A 265 7.71 -1.31 -10.54
CA MET A 265 8.08 -0.96 -9.17
C MET A 265 9.53 -1.32 -8.88
N LYS A 266 10.00 -2.50 -9.31
CA LYS A 266 11.37 -2.96 -9.14
C LYS A 266 12.35 -2.03 -9.85
N LYS A 267 12.11 -1.71 -11.12
CA LYS A 267 12.96 -0.79 -11.91
C LYS A 267 13.10 0.57 -11.23
N ILE A 268 12.00 1.16 -10.76
CA ILE A 268 12.07 2.47 -10.08
C ILE A 268 12.78 2.34 -8.74
N ALA A 269 12.54 1.25 -7.99
CA ALA A 269 13.22 1.04 -6.71
C ALA A 269 14.74 0.89 -6.88
N GLU A 270 15.20 0.20 -7.93
CA GLU A 270 16.62 0.04 -8.28
C GLU A 270 17.35 1.36 -8.57
N MET A 271 16.61 2.40 -8.96
CA MET A 271 17.17 3.74 -9.19
C MET A 271 17.37 4.54 -7.88
N LEU A 272 16.82 4.08 -6.76
CA LEU A 272 16.92 4.78 -5.48
C LEU A 272 18.18 4.33 -4.71
N PRO A 273 18.92 5.27 -4.08
CA PRO A 273 20.21 4.99 -3.47
C PRO A 273 20.19 3.97 -2.33
N GLU A 274 19.06 3.80 -1.66
CA GLU A 274 18.88 2.84 -0.57
C GLU A 274 18.51 1.43 -1.03
N TYR A 275 18.29 1.17 -2.31
CA TYR A 275 17.77 -0.10 -2.81
C TYR A 275 18.57 -1.32 -2.33
N GLU A 276 19.88 -1.32 -2.58
CA GLU A 276 20.78 -2.41 -2.18
C GLU A 276 20.76 -2.64 -0.66
N THR A 277 20.74 -1.57 0.11
CA THR A 277 20.68 -1.67 1.57
C THR A 277 19.37 -2.29 2.03
N VAL A 278 18.25 -1.93 1.41
CA VAL A 278 16.92 -2.48 1.72
C VAL A 278 16.85 -3.96 1.36
N MET A 279 17.33 -4.34 0.17
CA MET A 279 17.31 -5.73 -0.29
C MET A 279 18.21 -6.65 0.54
N ASN A 280 19.26 -6.11 1.14
CA ASN A 280 20.16 -6.84 2.04
C ASN A 280 19.60 -7.00 3.49
N ILE A 281 18.41 -6.47 3.80
CA ILE A 281 17.77 -6.74 5.09
C ILE A 281 17.10 -8.11 5.03
N TYR A 282 17.48 -9.01 5.93
CA TYR A 282 16.93 -10.35 5.98
C TYR A 282 15.39 -10.35 6.08
N GLY A 283 14.75 -11.18 5.27
CA GLY A 283 13.29 -11.28 5.16
C GLY A 283 12.67 -10.32 4.14
N VAL A 284 13.45 -9.39 3.61
CA VAL A 284 13.05 -8.57 2.47
C VAL A 284 13.35 -9.32 1.18
N GLY A 285 12.38 -9.41 0.29
CA GLY A 285 12.50 -10.04 -1.01
C GLY A 285 12.04 -9.10 -2.13
N ASP A 286 12.14 -9.57 -3.38
CA ASP A 286 11.82 -8.79 -4.59
C ASP A 286 10.47 -8.05 -4.54
N LYS A 287 9.46 -8.65 -3.92
CA LYS A 287 8.14 -8.01 -3.77
C LYS A 287 8.09 -7.03 -2.60
N THR A 288 8.65 -7.41 -1.45
CA THR A 288 8.50 -6.63 -0.23
C THR A 288 9.46 -5.44 -0.15
N GLY A 289 10.63 -5.50 -0.80
CA GLY A 289 11.60 -4.40 -0.85
C GLY A 289 11.02 -3.13 -1.50
N PRO A 290 10.60 -3.19 -2.79
CA PRO A 290 9.97 -2.05 -3.45
C PRO A 290 8.72 -1.54 -2.72
N GLN A 291 7.91 -2.43 -2.12
CA GLN A 291 6.75 -2.04 -1.32
C GLN A 291 7.12 -1.26 -0.05
N LEU A 292 8.18 -1.68 0.67
CA LEU A 292 8.70 -0.95 1.82
C LEU A 292 9.16 0.46 1.41
N MET A 293 9.98 0.54 0.35
CA MET A 293 10.50 1.81 -0.16
C MET A 293 9.38 2.74 -0.61
N ALA A 294 8.35 2.20 -1.28
CA ALA A 294 7.17 2.94 -1.73
C ALA A 294 6.38 3.58 -0.57
N GLU A 295 6.12 2.81 0.49
CA GLU A 295 5.29 3.25 1.60
C GLU A 295 6.07 4.09 2.61
N ILE A 296 7.34 3.78 2.86
CA ILE A 296 8.18 4.53 3.79
C ILE A 296 8.66 5.83 3.15
N GLY A 297 9.07 5.80 1.88
CA GLY A 297 9.66 6.94 1.19
C GLY A 297 10.99 7.36 1.81
N ASP A 298 11.34 8.64 1.71
CA ASP A 298 12.57 9.19 2.26
C ASP A 298 12.56 9.15 3.79
N THR A 299 13.50 8.43 4.39
CA THR A 299 13.60 8.30 5.85
C THR A 299 14.06 9.59 6.53
N ARG A 300 14.73 10.52 5.83
CA ARG A 300 15.20 11.80 6.38
C ARG A 300 14.07 12.71 6.84
N ARG A 301 12.85 12.52 6.31
CA ARG A 301 11.66 13.24 6.78
C ARG A 301 11.24 12.91 8.22
N PHE A 302 11.76 11.82 8.77
CA PHE A 302 11.47 11.42 10.15
C PHE A 302 12.60 11.86 11.08
N HIS A 303 12.30 12.68 12.07
CA HIS A 303 13.30 13.19 13.03
C HIS A 303 13.81 12.11 14.01
N SER A 304 13.17 10.95 14.10
CA SER A 304 13.55 9.88 15.03
C SER A 304 12.99 8.51 14.65
N ARG A 305 13.59 7.46 15.22
CA ARG A 305 13.07 6.08 15.13
C ARG A 305 11.65 5.91 15.71
N ARG A 306 11.23 6.78 16.63
CA ARG A 306 9.86 6.79 17.16
C ARG A 306 8.90 7.44 16.17
N ALA A 307 9.32 8.48 15.49
CA ALA A 307 8.51 9.17 14.50
C ALA A 307 8.08 8.26 13.35
N ILE A 308 8.98 7.41 12.83
CA ILE A 308 8.62 6.43 11.79
C ILE A 308 7.61 5.40 12.33
N THR A 309 7.77 4.93 13.57
CA THR A 309 6.84 3.99 14.19
C THR A 309 5.43 4.58 14.35
N ALA A 310 5.35 5.82 14.85
CA ALA A 310 4.08 6.54 15.00
C ALA A 310 3.42 6.85 13.66
N TYR A 311 4.19 7.29 12.66
CA TYR A 311 3.67 7.59 11.33
C TYR A 311 2.95 6.39 10.68
N PHE A 312 3.36 5.17 11.01
CA PHE A 312 2.73 3.94 10.49
C PHE A 312 1.72 3.30 11.45
N GLY A 313 1.43 3.97 12.57
CA GLY A 313 0.41 3.55 13.53
C GLY A 313 0.76 2.27 14.27
N TYR A 314 2.05 2.07 14.56
CA TYR A 314 2.55 1.02 15.45
C TYR A 314 2.82 1.52 16.88
N ASP A 315 2.58 2.79 17.13
CA ASP A 315 2.52 3.37 18.46
C ASP A 315 1.26 2.92 19.21
N SER A 316 1.31 2.94 20.51
CA SER A 316 0.14 2.77 21.38
C SER A 316 -0.22 4.11 22.00
N GLU A 317 -1.49 4.45 22.05
CA GLU A 317 -1.94 5.57 22.88
C GLU A 317 -1.83 5.16 24.36
N ASN A 318 -1.21 6.00 25.17
CA ASN A 318 -1.25 5.84 26.62
C ASN A 318 -2.63 6.28 27.09
N ASP A 319 -3.41 5.35 27.58
CA ASP A 319 -4.71 5.61 28.18
C ASP A 319 -4.58 5.57 29.71
N ASP A 320 -3.73 6.48 30.20
CA ASP A 320 -3.50 6.65 31.63
C ASP A 320 -4.42 7.78 32.12
N SER A 321 -5.59 7.45 32.64
CA SER A 321 -6.49 8.39 33.30
C SER A 321 -6.56 8.11 34.80
N GLY A 322 -5.92 8.94 35.60
CA GLY A 322 -5.99 8.91 37.06
C GLY A 322 -5.42 7.62 37.68
N LEU A 323 -6.26 6.83 38.34
CA LEU A 323 -5.87 5.58 39.01
C LEU A 323 -5.83 4.34 38.07
N ARG A 324 -6.14 4.49 36.78
CA ARG A 324 -6.23 3.39 35.82
C ARG A 324 -5.00 3.39 34.91
N ILE A 325 -4.02 2.54 35.22
CA ILE A 325 -2.89 2.26 34.34
C ILE A 325 -3.27 1.07 33.46
N SER A 326 -3.41 1.30 32.15
CA SER A 326 -3.70 0.23 31.19
C SER A 326 -2.49 -0.68 31.03
N LYS A 327 -2.64 -1.97 31.34
CA LYS A 327 -1.55 -2.97 31.22
C LYS A 327 -1.21 -3.33 29.76
N SER A 328 -2.05 -3.00 28.78
CA SER A 328 -1.85 -3.30 27.37
C SER A 328 -2.73 -2.41 26.49
N ASN A 329 -2.11 -1.58 25.69
CA ASN A 329 -2.83 -0.70 24.75
C ASN A 329 -2.67 -1.24 23.32
N PRO A 330 -3.77 -1.26 22.51
CA PRO A 330 -3.67 -1.62 21.11
C PRO A 330 -2.87 -0.56 20.34
N ILE A 331 -2.33 -0.95 19.19
CA ILE A 331 -1.72 0.00 18.25
C ILE A 331 -2.77 0.95 17.68
N THR A 332 -2.39 2.20 17.45
CA THR A 332 -3.31 3.25 16.95
C THR A 332 -3.89 2.96 15.59
N LYS A 333 -3.19 2.19 14.74
CA LYS A 333 -3.51 1.93 13.32
C LYS A 333 -3.68 3.20 12.47
N LYS A 334 -3.30 4.36 12.99
CA LYS A 334 -3.33 5.66 12.31
C LYS A 334 -2.16 5.75 11.34
N GLY A 335 -2.26 5.09 10.17
CA GLY A 335 -1.17 5.06 9.18
C GLY A 335 -1.40 4.03 8.07
N SER A 336 -0.37 3.79 7.22
CA SER A 336 -0.48 2.92 6.05
C SER A 336 -0.80 1.46 6.41
N SER A 337 -1.99 1.00 6.03
CA SER A 337 -2.37 -0.42 6.13
C SER A 337 -1.58 -1.30 5.16
N ALA A 338 -1.15 -0.75 4.02
CA ALA A 338 -0.32 -1.45 3.04
C ALA A 338 1.05 -1.79 3.64
N LEU A 339 1.71 -0.81 4.30
CA LEU A 339 2.98 -1.06 4.98
C LEU A 339 2.83 -2.10 6.09
N ARG A 340 1.80 -2.01 6.93
CA ARG A 340 1.58 -3.00 7.99
C ARG A 340 1.45 -4.42 7.41
N ARG A 341 0.75 -4.59 6.28
CA ARG A 341 0.64 -5.88 5.57
C ARG A 341 2.01 -6.37 5.10
N THR A 342 2.81 -5.51 4.45
CA THR A 342 4.16 -5.85 3.98
C THR A 342 5.06 -6.28 5.13
N LEU A 343 5.05 -5.55 6.25
CA LEU A 343 5.81 -5.91 7.45
C LEU A 343 5.38 -7.24 8.04
N PHE A 344 4.08 -7.54 8.08
CA PHE A 344 3.61 -8.85 8.53
C PHE A 344 4.08 -9.97 7.60
N THR A 345 4.12 -9.76 6.28
CA THR A 345 4.68 -10.72 5.32
C THR A 345 6.15 -10.99 5.62
N ILE A 346 6.94 -9.95 5.90
CA ILE A 346 8.36 -10.09 6.30
C ILE A 346 8.49 -10.88 7.62
N MET A 347 7.65 -10.58 8.61
CA MET A 347 7.67 -11.32 9.88
C MET A 347 7.31 -12.80 9.70
N LEU A 348 6.38 -13.13 8.79
CA LEU A 348 6.07 -14.53 8.43
C LEU A 348 7.27 -15.23 7.81
N THR A 349 8.00 -14.55 6.92
CA THR A 349 9.25 -15.10 6.34
C THR A 349 10.29 -15.40 7.42
N LEU A 350 10.43 -14.53 8.42
CA LEU A 350 11.32 -14.77 9.55
C LEU A 350 10.88 -15.98 10.40
N ILE A 351 9.58 -16.16 10.63
CA ILE A 351 9.06 -17.32 11.36
C ILE A 351 9.29 -18.61 10.57
N GLN A 352 9.12 -18.60 9.27
CA GLN A 352 9.30 -19.78 8.42
C GLN A 352 10.76 -20.20 8.32
N ASN A 353 11.68 -19.25 8.18
CA ASN A 353 13.10 -19.51 7.96
C ASN A 353 13.93 -19.60 9.24
N GLN A 354 13.42 -19.10 10.35
CA GLN A 354 14.04 -19.16 11.69
C GLN A 354 15.55 -18.79 11.73
N PRO A 355 15.95 -17.60 11.21
CA PRO A 355 17.36 -17.23 11.14
C PRO A 355 17.91 -16.91 12.54
N GLU A 356 18.71 -17.82 13.11
CA GLU A 356 19.20 -17.75 14.51
C GLU A 356 19.97 -16.45 14.81
N ASP A 357 20.78 -15.98 13.89
CA ASP A 357 21.61 -14.78 14.06
C ASP A 357 20.84 -13.46 13.76
N ASN A 358 19.55 -13.52 13.41
CA ASN A 358 18.80 -12.33 13.07
C ASN A 358 18.19 -11.67 14.32
N PRO A 359 18.55 -10.40 14.62
CA PRO A 359 18.11 -9.74 15.85
C PRO A 359 16.59 -9.50 15.89
N VAL A 360 15.91 -9.43 14.74
CA VAL A 360 14.44 -9.30 14.69
C VAL A 360 13.78 -10.63 14.99
N TYR A 361 14.31 -11.72 14.42
CA TYR A 361 13.81 -13.07 14.70
C TYR A 361 14.03 -13.45 16.17
N GLN A 362 15.23 -13.27 16.71
CA GLN A 362 15.52 -13.50 18.14
C GLN A 362 14.54 -12.77 19.06
N PHE A 363 14.24 -11.51 18.73
CA PHE A 363 13.27 -10.73 19.51
C PHE A 363 11.84 -11.26 19.35
N LEU A 364 11.45 -11.65 18.14
CA LEU A 364 10.15 -12.25 17.84
C LEU A 364 9.97 -13.55 18.60
N ASP A 365 10.97 -14.44 18.52
CA ASP A 365 10.93 -15.75 19.16
C ASP A 365 10.94 -15.65 20.68
N LYS A 366 11.73 -14.74 21.26
CA LYS A 366 11.66 -14.40 22.69
C LYS A 366 10.23 -14.01 23.10
N LYS A 367 9.57 -13.12 22.35
CA LYS A 367 8.19 -12.70 22.65
C LYS A 367 7.16 -13.82 22.48
N ARG A 368 7.40 -14.72 21.54
CA ARG A 368 6.60 -15.93 21.33
C ARG A 368 6.77 -16.91 22.51
N SER A 369 7.99 -17.10 22.98
CA SER A 369 8.32 -17.94 24.14
C SER A 369 7.72 -17.38 25.44
N GLU A 370 7.56 -16.06 25.55
CA GLU A 370 6.83 -15.40 26.64
C GLU A 370 5.30 -15.63 26.56
N ARG A 371 4.82 -16.48 25.66
CA ARG A 371 3.38 -16.79 25.41
C ARG A 371 2.53 -15.55 25.11
N LYS A 372 3.11 -14.52 24.48
CA LYS A 372 2.35 -13.36 24.02
C LYS A 372 1.43 -13.75 22.87
N HIS A 373 0.28 -13.07 22.76
CA HIS A 373 -0.66 -13.29 21.66
C HIS A 373 0.01 -13.03 20.30
N TYR A 374 -0.40 -13.78 19.26
CA TYR A 374 0.15 -13.72 17.90
C TYR A 374 0.38 -12.29 17.41
N TYR A 375 -0.64 -11.44 17.43
CA TYR A 375 -0.51 -10.05 16.98
C TYR A 375 0.43 -9.20 17.83
N CYS A 376 0.59 -9.50 19.12
CA CYS A 376 1.51 -8.76 19.99
C CYS A 376 2.96 -8.99 19.58
N TYR A 377 3.40 -10.26 19.43
CA TYR A 377 4.80 -10.52 19.08
C TYR A 377 5.10 -10.13 17.63
N MET A 378 4.16 -10.30 16.70
CA MET A 378 4.31 -9.88 15.31
C MET A 378 4.47 -8.34 15.19
N THR A 379 3.61 -7.59 15.87
CA THR A 379 3.67 -6.12 15.90
C THR A 379 4.94 -5.61 16.56
N ALA A 380 5.36 -6.21 17.68
CA ALA A 380 6.60 -5.84 18.36
C ALA A 380 7.84 -6.09 17.49
N ALA A 381 7.87 -7.23 16.78
CA ALA A 381 8.94 -7.56 15.85
C ALA A 381 8.96 -6.61 14.63
N ALA A 382 7.79 -6.32 14.05
CA ALA A 382 7.67 -5.34 12.96
C ALA A 382 8.13 -3.94 13.36
N ASN A 383 7.85 -3.52 14.59
CA ASN A 383 8.37 -2.25 15.14
C ASN A 383 9.91 -2.28 15.27
N LYS A 384 10.48 -3.40 15.78
CA LYS A 384 11.95 -3.57 15.82
C LYS A 384 12.55 -3.53 14.42
N PHE A 385 11.93 -4.19 13.44
CA PHE A 385 12.35 -4.17 12.04
C PHE A 385 12.37 -2.74 11.49
N LEU A 386 11.31 -1.95 11.68
CA LEU A 386 11.23 -0.56 11.22
C LEU A 386 12.36 0.32 11.80
N ARG A 387 12.72 0.10 13.04
CA ARG A 387 13.84 0.83 13.67
C ARG A 387 15.19 0.48 13.05
N ILE A 388 15.39 -0.79 12.69
CA ILE A 388 16.59 -1.24 11.99
C ILE A 388 16.61 -0.70 10.55
N TYR A 389 15.49 -0.81 9.84
CA TYR A 389 15.32 -0.24 8.51
C TYR A 389 15.68 1.25 8.52
N TYR A 390 15.08 2.03 9.42
CA TYR A 390 15.35 3.46 9.55
C TYR A 390 16.84 3.76 9.77
N ALA A 391 17.50 3.01 10.66
CA ALA A 391 18.92 3.25 10.94
C ALA A 391 19.78 3.00 9.71
N LYS A 392 19.61 1.85 9.05
CA LYS A 392 20.41 1.45 7.88
C LYS A 392 20.18 2.37 6.68
N VAL A 393 18.91 2.67 6.37
CA VAL A 393 18.57 3.51 5.22
C VAL A 393 18.98 4.96 5.46
N ASN A 394 18.78 5.48 6.67
CA ASN A 394 19.17 6.86 6.99
C ASN A 394 20.68 7.08 6.97
N GLU A 395 21.46 6.06 7.29
CA GLU A 395 22.92 6.06 7.17
C GLU A 395 23.35 6.29 5.71
N ILE A 396 22.77 5.54 4.77
CA ILE A 396 23.04 5.67 3.34
C ILE A 396 22.58 7.02 2.79
N LEU A 397 21.36 7.46 3.13
CA LEU A 397 20.81 8.70 2.60
C LEU A 397 21.50 9.96 3.15
N ASN A 398 22.15 9.88 4.30
CA ASN A 398 22.95 10.97 4.88
C ASN A 398 24.44 10.86 4.58
N ALA A 399 24.92 9.73 4.04
CA ALA A 399 26.29 9.65 3.54
C ALA A 399 26.46 10.67 2.41
N LYS A 400 27.43 11.58 2.54
CA LYS A 400 27.78 12.50 1.45
C LYS A 400 28.16 11.66 0.23
N PRO A 401 27.71 12.01 -0.98
CA PRO A 401 28.24 11.37 -2.17
C PRO A 401 29.77 11.48 -2.11
N SER A 402 30.43 10.33 -2.17
CA SER A 402 31.89 10.27 -2.32
C SER A 402 32.16 10.96 -3.65
N GLY A 403 32.77 12.18 -3.57
CA GLY A 403 33.06 13.05 -4.69
C GLY A 403 34.03 12.40 -5.71
#